data_1f5a860759b64c59a0ba3b09d190fc84
#
_entry.id   1f5a860759b64c59a0ba3b09d190fc84
#
_cell.length_a   1.000
_cell.length_b   1.000
_cell.length_c   1.000
_cell.angle_alpha   90.00
_cell.angle_beta   90.00
_cell.angle_gamma   90.00
#
_symmetry.space_group_name_H-M   'P 1'
#
loop_
_entity.id
_entity.type
_entity.pdbx_description
1 polymer ?
#
loop_
_entity_poly.entity_id
_entity_poly.type
_entity_poly.pdbx_seq_one_letter_code
_entity_poly.pdbx_strand_id
1 'polypeptide(L)'
;MNSDKLGCDLTTRIGVIADTHCPEFIDRLPEGVFAALAGVDLILHAGDISAGSTLDALAAIAPVQAVRGDHDHALPELPATRELTVEGKRVVLVHGQRSRWIEEPGTLLWTLSLGYFTPNRGLPRSLRHRFPDADVIVYGHTHRPRRDRIGGALVFNPGAVHQWNPQTSRRRLGQRPGWFEWCWLQVARHLKRYERPSVGIVEIGEAGIVSTIIGI
;
A
#
# COMPACT_ATOMS: atom_id res chain seq x y z
N MET A 1 46.43 19.47 -9.47
CA MET A 1 45.42 19.89 -8.52
C MET A 1 44.16 19.09 -8.86
N ASN A 2 44.02 17.92 -8.24
CA ASN A 2 42.84 17.09 -8.35
C ASN A 2 41.76 17.65 -7.43
N SER A 3 40.73 18.21 -7.99
CA SER A 3 39.48 18.50 -7.27
C SER A 3 38.65 17.21 -7.29
N ASP A 4 38.86 16.34 -6.30
CA ASP A 4 37.92 15.28 -5.98
C ASP A 4 36.60 15.92 -5.55
N LYS A 5 35.71 16.09 -6.51
CA LYS A 5 34.29 16.28 -6.22
C LYS A 5 33.81 14.95 -5.65
N LEU A 6 33.81 14.83 -4.33
CA LEU A 6 32.93 13.91 -3.62
C LEU A 6 31.49 14.31 -4.03
N GLY A 7 31.00 13.73 -5.10
CA GLY A 7 29.57 13.75 -5.42
C GLY A 7 28.87 13.02 -4.29
N CYS A 8 28.16 13.77 -3.46
CA CYS A 8 27.20 13.18 -2.56
C CYS A 8 26.14 12.53 -3.46
N ASP A 9 26.19 11.21 -3.62
CA ASP A 9 25.18 10.43 -4.32
C ASP A 9 23.86 10.67 -3.57
N LEU A 10 23.08 11.65 -4.05
CA LEU A 10 21.78 11.98 -3.47
C LEU A 10 20.85 10.81 -3.75
N THR A 11 20.64 9.98 -2.75
CA THR A 11 19.68 8.89 -2.79
C THR A 11 18.56 9.20 -1.80
N THR A 12 17.37 9.44 -2.32
CA THR A 12 16.16 9.63 -1.51
C THR A 12 15.58 8.26 -1.14
N ARG A 13 15.45 8.03 0.16
CA ARG A 13 14.89 6.80 0.73
C ARG A 13 13.43 7.02 1.11
N ILE A 14 12.51 6.35 0.42
CA ILE A 14 11.06 6.52 0.57
C ILE A 14 10.49 5.31 1.29
N GLY A 15 9.85 5.54 2.44
CA GLY A 15 9.00 4.56 3.10
C GLY A 15 7.65 4.46 2.38
N VAL A 16 7.21 3.25 2.09
CA VAL A 16 5.93 3.00 1.42
C VAL A 16 5.06 2.14 2.31
N ILE A 17 3.85 2.62 2.61
CA ILE A 17 2.88 1.96 3.47
C ILE A 17 1.49 2.04 2.86
N ALA A 18 0.64 1.05 3.08
CA ALA A 18 -0.73 1.00 2.60
C ALA A 18 -1.62 0.19 3.54
N ASP A 19 -2.92 0.37 3.41
CA ASP A 19 -3.95 -0.47 4.01
C ASP A 19 -3.70 -0.66 5.52
N THR A 20 -3.52 0.45 6.23
CA THR A 20 -3.29 0.45 7.67
C THR A 20 -4.56 0.15 8.46
N HIS A 21 -5.70 0.66 7.99
CA HIS A 21 -7.01 0.51 8.64
C HIS A 21 -6.96 0.78 10.16
N CYS A 22 -6.25 1.81 10.55
CA CYS A 22 -6.08 2.20 11.93
C CYS A 22 -6.87 3.50 12.22
N PRO A 23 -7.80 3.51 13.17
CA PRO A 23 -8.12 2.49 14.17
C PRO A 23 -9.25 1.51 13.79
N GLU A 24 -9.70 1.46 12.55
CA GLU A 24 -10.89 0.69 12.15
C GLU A 24 -10.75 -0.82 12.42
N PHE A 25 -9.62 -1.44 12.05
CA PHE A 25 -9.39 -2.88 12.21
C PHE A 25 -8.23 -3.21 13.15
N ILE A 26 -7.29 -2.28 13.35
CA ILE A 26 -6.23 -2.38 14.35
C ILE A 26 -6.23 -1.13 15.21
N ASP A 27 -6.05 -1.29 16.52
CA ASP A 27 -6.18 -0.18 17.48
C ASP A 27 -5.04 0.84 17.36
N ARG A 28 -3.84 0.40 16.93
CA ARG A 28 -2.64 1.22 16.75
C ARG A 28 -1.70 0.59 15.72
N LEU A 29 -0.83 1.41 15.14
CA LEU A 29 0.23 0.92 14.26
C LEU A 29 1.18 0.00 15.03
N PRO A 30 1.55 -1.17 14.46
CA PRO A 30 2.56 -2.06 15.04
C PRO A 30 3.91 -1.38 15.17
N GLU A 31 4.69 -1.70 16.21
CA GLU A 31 6.05 -1.18 16.40
C GLU A 31 6.99 -1.49 15.23
N GLY A 32 6.77 -2.63 14.57
CA GLY A 32 7.50 -3.01 13.36
C GLY A 32 7.40 -2.00 12.22
N VAL A 33 6.29 -1.22 12.12
CA VAL A 33 6.16 -0.13 11.14
C VAL A 33 7.19 0.96 11.42
N PHE A 34 7.29 1.41 12.67
CA PHE A 34 8.22 2.46 13.08
C PHE A 34 9.68 2.03 12.88
N ALA A 35 9.98 0.77 13.23
CA ALA A 35 11.32 0.22 13.06
C ALA A 35 11.70 0.10 11.57
N ALA A 36 10.77 -0.36 10.73
CA ALA A 36 11.02 -0.55 9.29
C ALA A 36 11.13 0.77 8.52
N LEU A 37 10.42 1.82 8.96
CA LEU A 37 10.43 3.14 8.34
C LEU A 37 11.43 4.12 8.99
N ALA A 38 12.21 3.68 9.95
CA ALA A 38 13.22 4.54 10.56
C ALA A 38 14.27 5.00 9.52
N GLY A 39 14.55 6.31 9.52
CA GLY A 39 15.58 6.91 8.65
C GLY A 39 15.16 7.00 7.17
N VAL A 40 13.86 7.00 6.84
CA VAL A 40 13.38 7.38 5.52
C VAL A 40 13.25 8.91 5.43
N ASP A 41 13.40 9.46 4.22
CA ASP A 41 13.30 10.90 3.94
C ASP A 41 11.85 11.33 3.72
N LEU A 42 11.01 10.41 3.27
CA LEU A 42 9.62 10.63 2.91
C LEU A 42 8.81 9.34 3.13
N ILE A 43 7.55 9.48 3.55
CA ILE A 43 6.60 8.37 3.62
C ILE A 43 5.50 8.57 2.59
N LEU A 44 5.23 7.55 1.77
CA LEU A 44 4.09 7.48 0.87
C LEU A 44 3.05 6.51 1.44
N HIS A 45 1.84 7.01 1.75
CA HIS A 45 0.73 6.18 2.19
C HIS A 45 -0.29 5.98 1.06
N ALA A 46 -0.39 4.76 0.56
CA ALA A 46 -1.21 4.43 -0.61
C ALA A 46 -2.69 4.16 -0.29
N GLY A 47 -3.24 4.82 0.74
CA GLY A 47 -4.67 4.78 1.07
C GLY A 47 -5.10 3.68 2.04
N ASP A 48 -6.39 3.69 2.40
CA ASP A 48 -7.00 2.87 3.45
C ASP A 48 -6.32 3.09 4.81
N ILE A 49 -6.34 4.37 5.22
CA ILE A 49 -5.72 4.89 6.44
C ILE A 49 -6.67 4.74 7.63
N SER A 50 -7.93 5.13 7.42
CA SER A 50 -9.09 5.26 8.31
C SER A 50 -9.12 6.51 9.19
N ALA A 51 -8.01 7.04 9.71
CA ALA A 51 -8.02 8.26 10.53
C ALA A 51 -6.74 9.11 10.39
N GLY A 52 -6.88 10.42 10.56
CA GLY A 52 -5.77 11.38 10.51
C GLY A 52 -4.69 11.12 11.56
N SER A 53 -5.06 10.61 12.74
CA SER A 53 -4.10 10.23 13.79
C SER A 53 -3.06 9.19 13.35
N THR A 54 -3.39 8.36 12.36
CA THR A 54 -2.44 7.43 11.74
C THR A 54 -1.38 8.17 10.94
N LEU A 55 -1.79 9.21 10.20
CA LEU A 55 -0.85 10.08 9.47
C LEU A 55 0.02 10.87 10.42
N ASP A 56 -0.54 11.38 11.54
CA ASP A 56 0.21 12.10 12.58
C ASP A 56 1.29 11.22 13.20
N ALA A 57 0.95 9.95 13.49
CA ALA A 57 1.92 8.99 14.02
C ALA A 57 3.07 8.70 13.03
N LEU A 58 2.78 8.61 11.73
CA LEU A 58 3.78 8.43 10.70
C LEU A 58 4.61 9.71 10.47
N ALA A 59 3.98 10.88 10.58
CA ALA A 59 4.66 12.18 10.44
C ALA A 59 5.73 12.43 11.52
N ALA A 60 5.66 11.71 12.65
CA ALA A 60 6.73 11.71 13.65
C ALA A 60 8.03 11.03 13.16
N ILE A 61 7.98 10.24 12.07
CA ILE A 61 9.17 9.58 11.47
C ILE A 61 9.73 10.46 10.35
N ALA A 62 8.90 10.84 9.39
CA ALA A 62 9.26 11.63 8.21
C ALA A 62 8.01 12.31 7.61
N PRO A 63 8.16 13.34 6.74
CA PRO A 63 7.04 13.93 6.02
C PRO A 63 6.19 12.86 5.33
N VAL A 64 4.85 12.99 5.39
CA VAL A 64 3.91 12.02 4.83
C VAL A 64 3.19 12.62 3.63
N GLN A 65 3.15 11.87 2.53
CA GLN A 65 2.26 12.12 1.40
C GLN A 65 1.28 10.96 1.28
N ALA A 66 -0.01 11.26 1.30
CA ALA A 66 -1.04 10.24 1.29
C ALA A 66 -2.06 10.44 0.17
N VAL A 67 -2.70 9.36 -0.23
CA VAL A 67 -3.90 9.36 -1.08
C VAL A 67 -5.05 8.68 -0.36
N ARG A 68 -6.27 8.97 -0.80
CA ARG A 68 -7.48 8.38 -0.25
C ARG A 68 -7.74 6.99 -0.83
N GLY A 69 -8.05 6.03 0.03
CA GLY A 69 -8.60 4.72 -0.32
C GLY A 69 -10.11 4.62 -0.08
N ASP A 70 -10.62 3.39 -0.14
CA ASP A 70 -12.06 3.10 -0.02
C ASP A 70 -12.59 3.29 1.41
N HIS A 71 -11.75 3.11 2.41
CA HIS A 71 -12.09 3.22 3.83
C HIS A 71 -11.84 4.62 4.43
N ASP A 72 -11.36 5.59 3.63
CA ASP A 72 -10.95 6.92 4.11
C ASP A 72 -12.10 7.93 4.07
N HIS A 73 -13.30 7.54 4.52
CA HIS A 73 -14.47 8.41 4.55
C HIS A 73 -14.29 9.62 5.48
N ALA A 74 -13.47 9.47 6.51
CA ALA A 74 -13.14 10.54 7.47
C ALA A 74 -12.06 11.50 6.97
N LEU A 75 -11.46 11.25 5.80
CA LEU A 75 -10.36 12.02 5.21
C LEU A 75 -10.69 12.47 3.77
N PRO A 76 -11.82 13.17 3.56
CA PRO A 76 -12.28 13.54 2.22
C PRO A 76 -11.36 14.53 1.51
N GLU A 77 -10.50 15.24 2.25
CA GLU A 77 -9.51 16.19 1.74
C GLU A 77 -8.33 15.53 1.03
N LEU A 78 -8.09 14.23 1.26
CA LEU A 78 -7.02 13.52 0.59
C LEU A 78 -7.34 13.31 -0.90
N PRO A 79 -6.38 13.56 -1.79
CA PRO A 79 -6.58 13.32 -3.22
C PRO A 79 -6.64 11.82 -3.52
N ALA A 80 -7.34 11.44 -4.60
CA ALA A 80 -7.37 10.05 -5.08
C ALA A 80 -6.06 9.62 -5.75
N THR A 81 -5.27 10.59 -6.23
CA THR A 81 -3.97 10.37 -6.90
C THR A 81 -3.06 11.53 -6.55
N ARG A 82 -1.79 11.25 -6.32
CA ARG A 82 -0.75 12.26 -6.09
C ARG A 82 0.44 11.97 -7.00
N GLU A 83 0.97 13.01 -7.59
CA GLU A 83 2.18 12.94 -8.42
C GLU A 83 3.28 13.76 -7.77
N LEU A 84 4.47 13.20 -7.73
CA LEU A 84 5.66 13.77 -7.10
C LEU A 84 6.84 13.63 -8.07
N THR A 85 7.79 14.55 -7.96
CA THR A 85 9.11 14.38 -8.60
C THR A 85 10.13 14.17 -7.50
N VAL A 86 10.84 13.04 -7.54
CA VAL A 86 11.90 12.69 -6.59
C VAL A 86 13.14 12.33 -7.39
N GLU A 87 14.25 13.01 -7.15
CA GLU A 87 15.51 12.83 -7.89
C GLU A 87 15.29 12.79 -9.42
N GLY A 88 14.45 13.70 -9.93
CA GLY A 88 14.09 13.77 -11.36
C GLY A 88 13.20 12.64 -11.86
N LYS A 89 12.77 11.70 -11.01
CA LYS A 89 11.87 10.60 -11.35
C LYS A 89 10.42 10.95 -11.01
N ARG A 90 9.51 10.65 -11.93
CA ARG A 90 8.06 10.84 -11.72
C ARG A 90 7.48 9.67 -10.92
N VAL A 91 7.06 9.97 -9.70
CA VAL A 91 6.45 9.03 -8.76
C VAL A 91 4.95 9.30 -8.69
N VAL A 92 4.14 8.30 -8.99
CA VAL A 92 2.68 8.36 -8.88
C VAL A 92 2.24 7.51 -7.68
N LEU A 93 1.45 8.11 -6.81
CA LEU A 93 0.82 7.46 -5.66
C LEU A 93 -0.69 7.38 -5.89
N VAL A 94 -1.25 6.19 -5.79
CA VAL A 94 -2.67 5.90 -6.00
C VAL A 94 -3.09 4.73 -5.13
N HIS A 95 -4.35 4.71 -4.64
CA HIS A 95 -4.79 3.54 -3.86
C HIS A 95 -4.92 2.30 -4.74
N GLY A 96 -5.48 2.43 -5.93
CA GLY A 96 -5.55 1.32 -6.88
C GLY A 96 -6.92 0.66 -6.97
N GLN A 97 -7.92 1.15 -6.21
CA GLN A 97 -9.28 0.67 -6.35
C GLN A 97 -9.81 0.91 -7.78
N ARG A 98 -10.60 -0.02 -8.26
CA ARG A 98 -11.34 0.08 -9.51
C ARG A 98 -12.80 0.40 -9.22
N SER A 99 -13.60 0.59 -10.26
CA SER A 99 -15.04 0.83 -10.07
C SER A 99 -15.70 -0.35 -9.35
N ARG A 100 -16.73 -0.08 -8.52
CA ARG A 100 -17.51 -1.10 -7.79
C ARG A 100 -18.02 -2.22 -8.70
N TRP A 101 -18.38 -1.89 -9.95
CA TRP A 101 -18.80 -2.85 -10.96
C TRP A 101 -17.75 -3.92 -11.30
N ILE A 102 -16.48 -3.64 -11.05
CA ILE A 102 -15.36 -4.59 -11.26
C ILE A 102 -14.99 -5.27 -9.95
N GLU A 103 -14.98 -4.53 -8.83
CA GLU A 103 -14.54 -5.04 -7.53
C GLU A 103 -15.56 -6.00 -6.90
N GLU A 104 -16.86 -5.65 -6.91
CA GLU A 104 -17.88 -6.48 -6.28
C GLU A 104 -18.02 -7.88 -6.91
N PRO A 105 -18.08 -8.04 -8.26
CA PRO A 105 -18.04 -9.37 -8.87
C PRO A 105 -16.75 -10.14 -8.57
N GLY A 106 -15.61 -9.44 -8.51
CA GLY A 106 -14.33 -10.03 -8.16
C GLY A 106 -14.31 -10.60 -6.75
N THR A 107 -14.82 -9.85 -5.78
CA THR A 107 -14.95 -10.26 -4.38
C THR A 107 -15.93 -11.42 -4.24
N LEU A 108 -17.05 -11.39 -4.96
CA LEU A 108 -18.00 -12.50 -4.97
C LEU A 108 -17.37 -13.78 -5.52
N LEU A 109 -16.67 -13.71 -6.65
CA LEU A 109 -15.95 -14.85 -7.23
C LEU A 109 -14.87 -15.38 -6.29
N TRP A 110 -14.13 -14.50 -5.62
CA TRP A 110 -13.16 -14.90 -4.59
C TRP A 110 -13.85 -15.66 -3.45
N THR A 111 -14.97 -15.14 -2.96
CA THR A 111 -15.76 -15.77 -1.88
C THR A 111 -16.31 -17.14 -2.31
N LEU A 112 -16.95 -17.22 -3.48
CA LEU A 112 -17.52 -18.46 -4.02
C LEU A 112 -16.45 -19.51 -4.35
N SER A 113 -15.27 -19.08 -4.76
CA SER A 113 -14.12 -19.95 -5.05
C SER A 113 -13.31 -20.32 -3.82
N LEU A 114 -13.76 -19.96 -2.61
CA LEU A 114 -13.01 -20.19 -1.35
C LEU A 114 -11.57 -19.64 -1.39
N GLY A 115 -11.39 -18.49 -2.05
CA GLY A 115 -10.09 -17.82 -2.17
C GLY A 115 -9.19 -18.31 -3.31
N TYR A 116 -9.63 -19.26 -4.13
CA TYR A 116 -8.84 -19.73 -5.29
C TYR A 116 -8.77 -18.69 -6.41
N PHE A 117 -9.84 -17.94 -6.63
CA PHE A 117 -9.86 -16.85 -7.61
C PHE A 117 -9.21 -15.59 -7.06
N THR A 118 -8.26 -15.00 -7.79
CA THR A 118 -7.59 -13.77 -7.39
C THR A 118 -7.93 -12.63 -8.36
N PRO A 119 -8.85 -11.73 -8.03
CA PRO A 119 -9.44 -10.78 -8.98
C PRO A 119 -8.45 -9.73 -9.51
N ASN A 120 -7.43 -9.36 -8.78
CA ASN A 120 -6.60 -8.18 -9.06
C ASN A 120 -5.30 -8.45 -9.86
N ARG A 121 -5.20 -9.58 -10.57
CA ARG A 121 -3.97 -9.95 -11.32
C ARG A 121 -3.55 -8.93 -12.38
N GLY A 122 -4.50 -8.25 -13.02
CA GLY A 122 -4.24 -7.28 -14.09
C GLY A 122 -4.00 -5.84 -13.62
N LEU A 123 -4.18 -5.54 -12.32
CA LEU A 123 -4.10 -4.19 -11.79
C LEU A 123 -2.77 -3.46 -12.08
N PRO A 124 -1.58 -4.06 -11.91
CA PRO A 124 -0.32 -3.39 -12.23
C PRO A 124 -0.21 -2.93 -13.69
N ARG A 125 -0.67 -3.75 -14.64
CA ARG A 125 -0.69 -3.38 -16.06
C ARG A 125 -1.69 -2.27 -16.35
N SER A 126 -2.85 -2.28 -15.72
CA SER A 126 -3.87 -1.25 -15.84
C SER A 126 -3.35 0.09 -15.30
N LEU A 127 -2.68 0.09 -14.14
CA LEU A 127 -2.05 1.28 -13.57
C LEU A 127 -0.94 1.83 -14.48
N ARG A 128 -0.10 0.96 -15.02
CA ARG A 128 0.93 1.37 -15.98
C ARG A 128 0.34 1.98 -17.25
N HIS A 129 -0.77 1.45 -17.73
CA HIS A 129 -1.48 2.04 -18.88
C HIS A 129 -2.09 3.41 -18.55
N ARG A 130 -2.61 3.57 -17.34
CA ARG A 130 -3.18 4.84 -16.86
C ARG A 130 -2.11 5.92 -16.65
N PHE A 131 -0.90 5.55 -16.27
CA PHE A 131 0.22 6.45 -15.97
C PHE A 131 1.45 6.11 -16.83
N PRO A 132 1.38 6.36 -18.15
CA PRO A 132 2.42 5.91 -19.08
C PRO A 132 3.79 6.58 -18.90
N ASP A 133 3.83 7.76 -18.28
CA ASP A 133 5.06 8.55 -18.09
C ASP A 133 5.66 8.41 -16.69
N ALA A 134 5.06 7.59 -15.82
CA ALA A 134 5.58 7.38 -14.48
C ALA A 134 6.82 6.48 -14.50
N ASP A 135 7.84 6.84 -13.71
CA ASP A 135 8.99 5.98 -13.41
C ASP A 135 8.68 5.00 -12.28
N VAL A 136 7.87 5.45 -11.30
CA VAL A 136 7.40 4.66 -10.16
C VAL A 136 5.90 4.85 -10.00
N ILE A 137 5.17 3.75 -9.84
CA ILE A 137 3.74 3.75 -9.47
C ILE A 137 3.61 2.99 -8.17
N VAL A 138 3.22 3.68 -7.10
CA VAL A 138 2.96 3.11 -5.78
C VAL A 138 1.46 2.91 -5.61
N TYR A 139 1.04 1.72 -5.16
CA TYR A 139 -0.37 1.43 -4.94
C TYR A 139 -0.60 0.47 -3.76
N GLY A 140 -1.81 0.41 -3.21
CA GLY A 140 -2.26 -0.46 -2.11
C GLY A 140 -3.38 -1.40 -2.53
N HIS A 141 -4.51 -1.39 -1.78
CA HIS A 141 -5.80 -2.03 -2.06
C HIS A 141 -5.81 -3.57 -2.09
N THR A 142 -4.81 -4.19 -2.69
CA THR A 142 -4.83 -5.65 -2.87
C THR A 142 -4.34 -6.43 -1.65
N HIS A 143 -3.80 -5.75 -0.65
CA HIS A 143 -3.12 -6.31 0.53
C HIS A 143 -2.00 -7.30 0.20
N ARG A 144 -1.53 -7.33 -1.05
CA ARG A 144 -0.51 -8.27 -1.52
C ARG A 144 0.75 -7.54 -1.90
N PRO A 145 1.87 -7.82 -1.22
CA PRO A 145 3.14 -7.21 -1.57
C PRO A 145 3.53 -7.63 -3.00
N ARG A 146 3.86 -6.64 -3.81
CA ARG A 146 4.17 -6.89 -5.21
C ARG A 146 5.15 -5.86 -5.78
N ARG A 147 6.02 -6.35 -6.65
CA ARG A 147 7.08 -5.59 -7.27
C ARG A 147 7.22 -6.00 -8.73
N ASP A 148 6.69 -5.18 -9.63
CA ASP A 148 6.72 -5.43 -11.07
C ASP A 148 7.53 -4.36 -11.79
N ARG A 149 8.26 -4.74 -12.83
CA ARG A 149 8.83 -3.82 -13.83
C ARG A 149 7.99 -3.94 -15.11
N ILE A 150 7.29 -2.88 -15.48
CA ILE A 150 6.40 -2.86 -16.64
C ILE A 150 6.71 -1.64 -17.51
N GLY A 151 7.21 -1.88 -18.73
CA GLY A 151 7.60 -0.78 -19.64
C GLY A 151 8.63 0.16 -19.02
N GLY A 152 9.63 -0.37 -18.30
CA GLY A 152 10.66 0.39 -17.61
C GLY A 152 10.27 0.95 -16.23
N ALA A 153 8.98 1.16 -15.95
CA ALA A 153 8.51 1.67 -14.67
C ALA A 153 8.47 0.59 -13.57
N LEU A 154 8.78 1.00 -12.35
CA LEU A 154 8.50 0.22 -11.15
C LEU A 154 7.01 0.39 -10.76
N VAL A 155 6.25 -0.70 -10.71
CA VAL A 155 4.88 -0.75 -10.20
C VAL A 155 4.91 -1.53 -8.88
N PHE A 156 4.71 -0.82 -7.77
CA PHE A 156 5.06 -1.30 -6.43
C PHE A 156 3.87 -1.25 -5.47
N ASN A 157 3.61 -2.37 -4.82
CA ASN A 157 2.68 -2.49 -3.71
C ASN A 157 3.46 -2.99 -2.48
N PRO A 158 3.45 -2.26 -1.36
CA PRO A 158 4.20 -2.66 -0.17
C PRO A 158 3.57 -3.85 0.57
N GLY A 159 2.37 -4.27 0.18
CA GLY A 159 1.48 -5.10 0.97
C GLY A 159 0.57 -4.24 1.85
N ALA A 160 0.13 -4.76 2.97
CA ALA A 160 -0.74 -4.06 3.91
C ALA A 160 -0.24 -4.21 5.34
N VAL A 161 -0.47 -3.20 6.17
CA VAL A 161 -0.22 -3.28 7.62
C VAL A 161 -1.30 -4.13 8.28
N HIS A 162 -2.58 -3.90 7.92
CA HIS A 162 -3.65 -4.79 8.33
C HIS A 162 -3.81 -5.94 7.33
N GLN A 163 -3.74 -7.17 7.82
CA GLN A 163 -3.94 -8.37 7.01
C GLN A 163 -5.10 -9.22 7.52
N TRP A 164 -5.93 -9.65 6.59
CA TRP A 164 -6.97 -10.62 6.89
C TRP A 164 -6.38 -12.02 7.07
N ASN A 165 -6.51 -12.55 8.27
CA ASN A 165 -6.11 -13.90 8.66
C ASN A 165 -7.22 -14.52 9.51
N PRO A 166 -7.14 -15.82 9.88
CA PRO A 166 -8.17 -16.46 10.70
C PRO A 166 -8.48 -15.75 12.01
N GLN A 167 -7.49 -15.13 12.65
CA GLN A 167 -7.66 -14.44 13.92
C GLN A 167 -8.38 -13.09 13.76
N THR A 168 -7.90 -12.24 12.84
CA THR A 168 -8.50 -10.93 12.57
C THR A 168 -9.93 -11.08 12.03
N SER A 169 -10.18 -12.07 11.17
CA SER A 169 -11.51 -12.37 10.65
C SER A 169 -12.48 -12.80 11.75
N ARG A 170 -12.06 -13.64 12.71
CA ARG A 170 -12.91 -14.03 13.87
C ARG A 170 -13.20 -12.83 14.78
N ARG A 171 -12.19 -11.97 15.05
CA ARG A 171 -12.39 -10.74 15.83
C ARG A 171 -13.44 -9.86 15.17
N ARG A 172 -13.34 -9.62 13.86
CA ARG A 172 -14.26 -8.78 13.11
C ARG A 172 -15.68 -9.36 13.05
N LEU A 173 -15.84 -10.65 12.91
CA LEU A 173 -17.14 -11.34 12.98
C LEU A 173 -17.86 -11.08 14.31
N GLY A 174 -17.14 -10.96 15.41
CA GLY A 174 -17.69 -10.59 16.73
C GLY A 174 -18.21 -9.15 16.81
N GLN A 175 -17.83 -8.26 15.89
CA GLN A 175 -18.24 -6.86 15.84
C GLN A 175 -19.51 -6.61 15.00
N ARG A 176 -20.25 -7.67 14.63
CA ARG A 176 -21.47 -7.61 13.82
C ARG A 176 -21.28 -6.85 12.48
N PRO A 177 -20.41 -7.32 11.59
CA PRO A 177 -20.20 -6.72 10.27
C PRO A 177 -21.48 -6.76 9.43
N GLY A 178 -21.54 -5.94 8.37
CA GLY A 178 -22.63 -6.00 7.40
C GLY A 178 -22.72 -7.38 6.73
N TRP A 179 -23.90 -7.71 6.17
CA TRP A 179 -24.15 -9.06 5.62
C TRP A 179 -23.13 -9.49 4.55
N PHE A 180 -22.77 -8.61 3.64
CA PHE A 180 -21.77 -8.90 2.60
C PHE A 180 -20.39 -9.15 3.20
N GLU A 181 -19.96 -8.31 4.14
CA GLU A 181 -18.70 -8.47 4.87
C GLU A 181 -18.70 -9.78 5.67
N TRP A 182 -19.81 -10.10 6.33
CA TRP A 182 -19.97 -11.35 7.06
C TRP A 182 -19.75 -12.58 6.16
N CYS A 183 -20.32 -12.57 4.94
CA CYS A 183 -20.18 -13.71 4.01
C CYS A 183 -18.72 -14.00 3.66
N TRP A 184 -17.95 -13.00 3.27
CA TRP A 184 -16.57 -13.24 2.89
C TRP A 184 -15.66 -13.50 4.12
N LEU A 185 -15.95 -12.92 5.28
CA LEU A 185 -15.25 -13.24 6.53
C LEU A 185 -15.41 -14.70 6.94
N GLN A 186 -16.54 -15.34 6.61
CA GLN A 186 -16.70 -16.80 6.83
C GLN A 186 -15.67 -17.61 6.03
N VAL A 187 -15.29 -17.16 4.85
CA VAL A 187 -14.23 -17.77 4.06
C VAL A 187 -12.85 -17.41 4.63
N ALA A 188 -12.63 -16.12 4.89
CA ALA A 188 -11.35 -15.60 5.35
C ALA A 188 -10.87 -16.24 6.68
N ARG A 189 -11.79 -16.53 7.63
CA ARG A 189 -11.44 -17.19 8.90
C ARG A 189 -10.90 -18.63 8.76
N HIS A 190 -11.01 -19.22 7.56
CA HIS A 190 -10.54 -20.57 7.25
C HIS A 190 -9.35 -20.59 6.28
N LEU A 191 -8.82 -19.43 5.87
CA LEU A 191 -7.67 -19.37 4.98
C LEU A 191 -6.46 -20.08 5.60
N LYS A 192 -5.90 -21.03 4.85
CA LYS A 192 -4.67 -21.73 5.22
C LYS A 192 -3.41 -20.95 4.81
N ARG A 193 -3.54 -20.04 3.85
CA ARG A 193 -2.47 -19.18 3.35
C ARG A 193 -2.97 -17.75 3.32
N TYR A 194 -2.23 -16.85 3.92
CA TYR A 194 -2.50 -15.42 3.95
C TYR A 194 -1.19 -14.64 3.94
N GLU A 195 -1.25 -13.41 3.47
CA GLU A 195 -0.08 -12.53 3.46
C GLU A 195 0.27 -12.09 4.88
N ARG A 196 1.54 -11.83 5.12
CA ARG A 196 2.00 -11.23 6.38
C ARG A 196 1.95 -9.71 6.26
N PRO A 197 1.74 -9.00 7.39
CA PRO A 197 1.88 -7.55 7.42
C PRO A 197 3.23 -7.12 6.85
N SER A 198 3.23 -6.06 6.04
CA SER A 198 4.45 -5.57 5.40
C SER A 198 4.37 -4.09 5.06
N VAL A 199 5.53 -3.47 4.93
CA VAL A 199 5.78 -2.14 4.38
C VAL A 199 6.84 -2.25 3.29
N GLY A 200 7.13 -1.16 2.60
CA GLY A 200 8.15 -1.14 1.56
C GLY A 200 9.13 0.02 1.72
N ILE A 201 10.28 -0.14 1.12
CA ILE A 201 11.24 0.94 0.90
C ILE A 201 11.49 1.06 -0.60
N VAL A 202 11.47 2.28 -1.10
CA VAL A 202 11.90 2.61 -2.47
C VAL A 202 13.03 3.62 -2.37
N GLU A 203 14.17 3.29 -2.94
CA GLU A 203 15.35 4.15 -3.00
C GLU A 203 15.51 4.65 -4.43
N ILE A 204 15.61 5.97 -4.58
CA ILE A 204 15.74 6.65 -5.88
C ILE A 204 17.01 7.49 -5.84
N GLY A 205 17.93 7.24 -6.74
CA GLY A 205 19.20 7.95 -6.86
C GLY A 205 19.83 7.78 -8.23
N GLU A 206 21.07 8.21 -8.41
CA GLU A 206 21.80 8.11 -9.69
C GLU A 206 21.96 6.65 -10.14
N ALA A 207 22.12 5.71 -9.20
CA ALA A 207 22.19 4.27 -9.49
C ALA A 207 20.87 3.68 -9.99
N GLY A 208 19.78 4.45 -9.95
CA GLY A 208 18.46 4.04 -10.42
C GLY A 208 17.43 3.92 -9.29
N ILE A 209 16.44 3.02 -9.51
CA ILE A 209 15.32 2.80 -8.60
C ILE A 209 15.41 1.37 -8.04
N VAL A 210 15.60 1.26 -6.72
CA VAL A 210 15.62 0.00 -5.98
C VAL A 210 14.40 -0.06 -5.07
N SER A 211 13.85 -1.25 -4.84
CA SER A 211 12.71 -1.41 -3.94
C SER A 211 12.83 -2.69 -3.12
N THR A 212 12.40 -2.62 -1.87
CA THR A 212 12.43 -3.74 -0.91
C THR A 212 11.10 -3.82 -0.19
N ILE A 213 10.62 -5.04 0.08
CA ILE A 213 9.46 -5.32 0.92
C ILE A 213 9.96 -5.85 2.25
N ILE A 214 9.46 -5.28 3.35
CA ILE A 214 9.86 -5.60 4.72
C ILE A 214 8.64 -6.14 5.45
N GLY A 215 8.74 -7.38 5.97
CA GLY A 215 7.73 -7.93 6.88
C GLY A 215 7.80 -7.26 8.26
N ILE A 216 6.65 -6.99 8.85
CA ILE A 216 6.51 -6.32 10.17
C ILE A 216 5.71 -7.16 11.16
#